data_c75f22f6175ef522664e942c9582e0f9
#
_entry.id   c75f22f6175ef522664e942c9582e0f9
#
_cell.length_a   1.000
_cell.length_b   1.000
_cell.length_c   1.000
_cell.angle_alpha   90.00
_cell.angle_beta   90.00
_cell.angle_gamma   90.00
#
_symmetry.space_group_name_H-M   'P 1'
#
loop_
_entity.id
_entity.type
_entity.pdbx_description
1 polymer ?
#
loop_
_entity_poly.entity_id
_entity_poly.type
_entity_poly.pdbx_seq_one_letter_code
_entity_poly.pdbx_strand_id
1 'polypeptide(L)'
;MLAPVTELHPEKMVDAETWSSVTVGTLAGSPRRDGIFVVAPLTVQRADAAAKVERRELHDVSAGYTCRVDWTAGVSPEGERYDAIQRDIQYNHFALGPEGWGRAGTDVSLRIDGAAEQ
;
A
#
# COMPACT_ATOMS: atom_id res chain seq x y z
N MET A 1 -15.46 0.80 -3.04
CA MET A 1 -14.87 2.05 -2.55
C MET A 1 -13.36 1.99 -2.68
N LEU A 2 -12.75 3.07 -3.14
CA LEU A 2 -11.31 3.13 -3.29
C LEU A 2 -10.64 3.42 -1.95
N ALA A 3 -9.55 2.69 -1.66
CA ALA A 3 -8.87 2.83 -0.39
C ALA A 3 -8.09 4.15 -0.29
N PRO A 4 -8.04 4.77 0.90
CA PRO A 4 -7.23 5.97 1.10
C PRO A 4 -5.74 5.68 1.10
N VAL A 5 -4.96 6.69 0.75
CA VAL A 5 -3.50 6.68 0.81
C VAL A 5 -3.06 7.57 1.97
N THR A 6 -2.13 7.08 2.78
CA THR A 6 -1.63 7.80 3.96
C THR A 6 -0.12 7.98 3.87
N GLU A 7 0.41 8.94 4.61
CA GLU A 7 1.85 9.03 4.83
C GLU A 7 2.15 8.27 6.12
N LEU A 8 2.92 7.17 6.01
CA LEU A 8 3.15 6.20 7.07
C LEU A 8 1.84 5.56 7.57
N HIS A 9 1.94 4.51 8.35
CA HIS A 9 0.73 3.87 8.90
C HIS A 9 0.16 4.72 10.05
N PRO A 10 -1.15 5.02 10.02
CA PRO A 10 -1.77 5.68 11.16
C PRO A 10 -1.85 4.72 12.36
N GLU A 11 -2.01 5.26 13.56
CA GLU A 11 -2.09 4.47 14.79
C GLU A 11 -3.29 3.52 14.78
N LYS A 12 -4.38 3.94 14.14
CA LYS A 12 -5.61 3.15 14.03
C LYS A 12 -5.96 2.99 12.57
N MET A 13 -6.72 1.95 12.25
CA MET A 13 -7.29 1.80 10.92
C MET A 13 -8.09 3.05 10.57
N VAL A 14 -8.00 3.45 9.30
CA VAL A 14 -8.71 4.63 8.81
C VAL A 14 -10.22 4.38 8.86
N ASP A 15 -10.95 5.33 9.41
CA ASP A 15 -12.41 5.30 9.48
C ASP A 15 -12.97 6.70 9.18
N ALA A 16 -14.29 6.84 9.28
CA ALA A 16 -14.94 8.12 8.97
C ALA A 16 -14.49 9.27 9.88
N GLU A 17 -14.09 8.96 11.11
CA GLU A 17 -13.64 9.99 12.05
C GLU A 17 -12.20 10.41 11.83
N THR A 18 -11.33 9.50 11.39
CA THR A 18 -9.90 9.76 11.24
C THR A 18 -9.49 10.10 9.81
N TRP A 19 -10.35 9.78 8.84
CA TRP A 19 -10.01 9.90 7.42
C TRP A 19 -9.40 11.24 7.05
N SER A 20 -10.01 12.34 7.47
CA SER A 20 -9.59 13.69 7.03
C SER A 20 -8.23 14.09 7.59
N SER A 21 -7.84 13.55 8.74
CA SER A 21 -6.56 13.92 9.37
C SER A 21 -5.38 13.07 8.87
N VAL A 22 -5.63 11.88 8.33
CA VAL A 22 -4.55 10.96 7.97
C VAL A 22 -4.41 10.72 6.46
N THR A 23 -5.43 11.05 5.68
CA THR A 23 -5.45 10.76 4.24
C THR A 23 -4.72 11.83 3.45
N VAL A 24 -3.80 11.40 2.59
CA VAL A 24 -3.07 12.30 1.68
C VAL A 24 -3.44 12.04 0.21
N GLY A 25 -4.15 10.98 -0.07
CA GLY A 25 -4.58 10.63 -1.43
C GLY A 25 -5.52 9.44 -1.43
N THR A 26 -5.81 8.93 -2.61
CA THR A 26 -6.69 7.75 -2.77
C THR A 26 -6.20 6.91 -3.95
N LEU A 27 -6.62 5.64 -3.96
CA LEU A 27 -6.51 4.86 -5.19
C LEU A 27 -7.39 5.50 -6.26
N ALA A 28 -6.88 5.56 -7.47
CA ALA A 28 -7.54 6.23 -8.58
C ALA A 28 -8.17 5.26 -9.60
N GLY A 29 -8.06 3.97 -9.35
CA GLY A 29 -8.64 2.96 -10.23
C GLY A 29 -8.49 1.56 -9.65
N SER A 30 -8.96 0.57 -10.42
CA SER A 30 -8.93 -0.82 -10.00
C SER A 30 -7.52 -1.40 -10.05
N PRO A 31 -7.14 -2.23 -9.08
CA PRO A 31 -5.87 -2.95 -9.14
C PRO A 31 -5.88 -3.96 -10.29
N ARG A 32 -4.71 -4.18 -10.86
CA ARG A 32 -4.51 -5.22 -11.86
C ARG A 32 -3.25 -6.03 -11.55
N ARG A 33 -3.25 -7.25 -12.01
CA ARG A 33 -2.09 -8.11 -11.82
C ARG A 33 -1.01 -7.81 -12.87
N ASP A 34 0.24 -7.79 -12.42
CA ASP A 34 1.40 -7.59 -13.27
C ASP A 34 2.52 -8.51 -12.76
N GLY A 35 2.60 -9.72 -13.32
CA GLY A 35 3.54 -10.73 -12.85
C GLY A 35 3.23 -11.17 -11.41
N ILE A 36 4.22 -11.03 -10.53
CA ILE A 36 4.06 -11.33 -9.10
C ILE A 36 3.51 -10.14 -8.33
N PHE A 37 3.34 -9.00 -8.98
CA PHE A 37 2.87 -7.77 -8.35
C PHE A 37 1.41 -7.50 -8.66
N VAL A 38 0.81 -6.67 -7.84
CA VAL A 38 -0.47 -6.03 -8.12
C VAL A 38 -0.18 -4.54 -8.25
N VAL A 39 -0.69 -3.95 -9.33
CA VAL A 39 -0.46 -2.55 -9.66
C VAL A 39 -1.80 -1.83 -9.64
N ALA A 40 -1.83 -0.67 -9.00
CA ALA A 40 -3.02 0.17 -8.99
C ALA A 40 -2.62 1.64 -9.13
N PRO A 41 -3.37 2.43 -9.92
CA PRO A 41 -3.13 3.86 -9.97
C PRO A 41 -3.57 4.50 -8.66
N LEU A 42 -2.85 5.53 -8.24
CA LEU A 42 -3.25 6.32 -7.08
C LEU A 42 -3.00 7.79 -7.32
N THR A 43 -3.70 8.62 -6.56
CA THR A 43 -3.54 10.07 -6.60
C THR A 43 -3.13 10.55 -5.22
N VAL A 44 -2.08 11.36 -5.16
CA VAL A 44 -1.67 12.04 -3.92
C VAL A 44 -2.14 13.48 -4.03
N GLN A 45 -3.07 13.87 -3.17
CA GLN A 45 -3.79 15.14 -3.29
C GLN A 45 -3.29 16.21 -2.33
N ARG A 46 -2.70 15.80 -1.20
CA ARG A 46 -2.15 16.77 -0.24
C ARG A 46 -0.81 17.27 -0.75
N ALA A 47 -0.65 18.60 -0.82
CA ALA A 47 0.50 19.23 -1.45
C ALA A 47 1.84 18.87 -0.80
N ASP A 48 1.89 18.78 0.52
CA ASP A 48 3.12 18.43 1.23
C ASP A 48 3.56 16.98 0.93
N ALA A 49 2.61 16.05 0.90
CA ALA A 49 2.91 14.66 0.55
C ALA A 49 3.27 14.53 -0.93
N ALA A 50 2.58 15.23 -1.82
CA ALA A 50 2.90 15.22 -3.24
C ALA A 50 4.33 15.72 -3.50
N ALA A 51 4.77 16.75 -2.80
CA ALA A 51 6.13 17.24 -2.90
C ALA A 51 7.16 16.19 -2.45
N LYS A 52 6.86 15.45 -1.39
CA LYS A 52 7.73 14.38 -0.91
C LYS A 52 7.82 13.23 -1.91
N VAL A 53 6.74 12.90 -2.59
CA VAL A 53 6.75 11.90 -3.66
C VAL A 53 7.66 12.36 -4.80
N GLU A 54 7.53 13.61 -5.23
CA GLU A 54 8.36 14.16 -6.30
C GLU A 54 9.84 14.18 -5.95
N ARG A 55 10.17 14.44 -4.69
CA ARG A 55 11.54 14.41 -4.20
C ARG A 55 12.04 13.01 -3.86
N ARG A 56 11.21 12.00 -4.04
CA ARG A 56 11.53 10.60 -3.74
C ARG A 56 11.77 10.32 -2.26
N GLU A 57 11.23 11.14 -1.40
CA GLU A 57 11.25 10.92 0.05
C GLU A 57 10.20 9.90 0.47
N LEU A 58 9.13 9.74 -0.33
CA LEU A 58 8.17 8.66 -0.19
C LEU A 58 8.36 7.71 -1.36
N HIS A 59 8.66 6.47 -1.08
CA HIS A 59 9.06 5.46 -2.07
C HIS A 59 8.30 4.17 -1.87
N ASP A 60 8.36 3.57 -0.67
CA ASP A 60 7.78 2.28 -0.38
C ASP A 60 6.28 2.39 -0.12
N VAL A 61 5.56 1.33 -0.47
CA VAL A 61 4.12 1.22 -0.23
C VAL A 61 3.87 0.04 0.69
N SER A 62 3.07 0.26 1.72
CA SER A 62 2.69 -0.79 2.66
C SER A 62 1.18 -0.77 2.86
N ALA A 63 0.54 -1.91 2.69
CA ALA A 63 -0.90 -2.02 2.84
C ALA A 63 -1.30 -2.22 4.29
N GLY A 64 -2.30 -1.48 4.75
CA GLY A 64 -2.99 -1.76 6.01
C GLY A 64 -4.28 -2.49 5.70
N TYR A 65 -4.50 -3.63 6.31
CA TYR A 65 -5.64 -4.46 5.96
C TYR A 65 -6.10 -5.30 7.15
N THR A 66 -7.32 -5.83 7.00
CA THR A 66 -7.84 -6.86 7.90
C THR A 66 -7.97 -8.16 7.12
N CYS A 67 -7.91 -9.29 7.80
CA CYS A 67 -8.08 -10.59 7.18
C CYS A 67 -8.61 -11.59 8.20
N ARG A 68 -9.09 -12.72 7.68
CA ARG A 68 -9.38 -13.90 8.48
C ARG A 68 -8.16 -14.82 8.43
N VAL A 69 -7.70 -15.28 9.58
CA VAL A 69 -6.56 -16.20 9.64
C VAL A 69 -7.08 -17.64 9.57
N ASP A 70 -6.62 -18.37 8.57
CA ASP A 70 -6.91 -19.80 8.40
C ASP A 70 -5.66 -20.57 8.83
N TRP A 71 -5.74 -21.27 9.95
CA TRP A 71 -4.61 -21.97 10.56
C TRP A 71 -4.36 -23.32 9.87
N THR A 72 -4.19 -23.29 8.57
CA THR A 72 -3.86 -24.46 7.76
C THR A 72 -2.41 -24.33 7.32
N ALA A 73 -1.56 -25.19 7.83
CA ALA A 73 -0.15 -25.21 7.45
C ALA A 73 0.03 -25.75 6.03
N GLY A 74 1.08 -25.30 5.37
CA GLY A 74 1.39 -25.77 4.03
C GLY A 74 2.77 -25.30 3.58
N VAL A 75 3.01 -25.46 2.28
CA VAL A 75 4.26 -25.07 1.63
C VAL A 75 3.90 -24.25 0.39
N SER A 76 4.55 -23.09 0.24
CA SER A 76 4.32 -22.22 -0.89
C SER A 76 4.91 -22.80 -2.19
N PRO A 77 4.54 -22.28 -3.36
CA PRO A 77 5.16 -22.70 -4.62
C PRO A 77 6.68 -22.51 -4.64
N GLU A 78 7.20 -21.58 -3.86
CA GLU A 78 8.63 -21.30 -3.73
C GLU A 78 9.32 -22.23 -2.72
N GLY A 79 8.56 -23.11 -2.05
CA GLY A 79 9.10 -24.06 -1.09
C GLY A 79 9.18 -23.56 0.35
N GLU A 80 8.63 -22.41 0.64
CA GLU A 80 8.61 -21.88 2.01
C GLU A 80 7.46 -22.47 2.82
N ARG A 81 7.74 -22.81 4.06
CA ARG A 81 6.69 -23.29 4.97
C ARG A 81 5.92 -22.14 5.57
N TYR A 82 4.61 -22.33 5.73
CA TYR A 82 3.75 -21.38 6.42
C TYR A 82 2.82 -22.11 7.39
N ASP A 83 2.42 -21.42 8.44
CA ASP A 83 1.56 -21.98 9.48
C ASP A 83 0.09 -21.61 9.26
N ALA A 84 -0.18 -20.58 8.50
CA ALA A 84 -1.54 -20.06 8.31
C ALA A 84 -1.66 -19.35 6.97
N ILE A 85 -2.90 -19.20 6.52
CA ILE A 85 -3.25 -18.48 5.29
C ILE A 85 -4.11 -17.29 5.68
N GLN A 86 -3.79 -16.12 5.12
CA GLN A 86 -4.65 -14.94 5.25
C GLN A 86 -5.75 -15.02 4.19
N ARG A 87 -6.99 -15.01 4.64
CA ARG A 87 -8.16 -15.06 3.75
C ARG A 87 -9.04 -13.86 3.98
N ASP A 88 -9.88 -13.56 2.99
CA ASP A 88 -10.84 -12.46 3.05
C ASP A 88 -10.15 -11.13 3.38
N ILE A 89 -9.07 -10.87 2.67
CA ILE A 89 -8.27 -9.66 2.86
C ILE A 89 -9.09 -8.45 2.43
N GLN A 90 -9.23 -7.49 3.35
CA GLN A 90 -9.89 -6.22 3.06
C GLN A 90 -8.92 -5.08 3.34
N TYR A 91 -8.54 -4.37 2.30
CA TYR A 91 -7.61 -3.26 2.42
C TYR A 91 -8.30 -2.04 3.05
N ASN A 92 -7.63 -1.46 4.02
CA ASN A 92 -8.11 -0.26 4.70
C ASN A 92 -7.41 0.99 4.16
N HIS A 93 -6.11 0.90 3.97
CA HIS A 93 -5.30 2.02 3.47
C HIS A 93 -4.02 1.52 2.83
N PHE A 94 -3.37 2.41 2.08
CA PHE A 94 -2.02 2.17 1.55
C PHE A 94 -1.12 3.27 2.07
N ALA A 95 -0.12 2.90 2.85
CA ALA A 95 0.80 3.84 3.48
C ALA A 95 2.04 4.03 2.64
N LEU A 96 2.49 5.27 2.51
CA LEU A 96 3.71 5.62 1.81
C LEU A 96 4.80 5.93 2.84
N GLY A 97 5.99 5.42 2.62
CA GLY A 97 7.12 5.66 3.50
C GLY A 97 8.43 5.72 2.74
N PRO A 98 9.53 6.04 3.44
CA PRO A 98 10.83 6.13 2.82
C PRO A 98 11.33 4.77 2.34
N GLU A 99 12.30 4.78 1.42
CA GLU A 99 12.90 3.55 0.91
C GLU A 99 13.48 2.71 2.04
N GLY A 100 13.15 1.42 2.03
CA GLY A 100 13.58 0.48 3.07
C GLY A 100 12.63 0.37 4.25
N TRP A 101 11.60 1.21 4.31
CA TRP A 101 10.62 1.20 5.41
C TRP A 101 9.55 0.12 5.24
N GLY A 102 9.14 -0.16 4.00
CA GLY A 102 8.03 -1.07 3.72
C GLY A 102 8.36 -2.52 4.01
N ARG A 103 7.44 -3.23 4.67
CA ARG A 103 7.63 -4.64 5.04
C ARG A 103 7.66 -5.59 3.84
N ALA A 104 6.98 -5.23 2.76
CA ALA A 104 6.97 -6.05 1.55
C ALA A 104 8.23 -5.89 0.71
N GLY A 105 9.16 -5.03 1.15
CA GLY A 105 10.42 -4.78 0.46
C GLY A 105 10.34 -3.56 -0.44
N THR A 106 11.49 -3.11 -0.86
CA THR A 106 11.62 -1.87 -1.64
C THR A 106 11.12 -2.02 -3.09
N ASP A 107 10.89 -3.27 -3.54
CA ASP A 107 10.27 -3.54 -4.84
C ASP A 107 8.78 -3.20 -4.86
N VAL A 108 8.13 -3.14 -3.70
CA VAL A 108 6.75 -2.70 -3.57
C VAL A 108 6.76 -1.20 -3.32
N SER A 109 6.69 -0.45 -4.39
CA SER A 109 7.01 0.97 -4.36
C SER A 109 6.12 1.79 -5.27
N LEU A 110 6.22 3.10 -5.12
CA LEU A 110 5.59 4.05 -6.03
C LEU A 110 6.32 4.10 -7.36
N ARG A 111 5.54 4.26 -8.43
CA ARG A 111 6.04 4.54 -9.77
C ARG A 111 5.44 5.86 -10.23
N ILE A 112 6.28 6.76 -10.66
CA ILE A 112 5.84 8.02 -11.22
C ILE A 112 6.01 7.91 -12.73
N ASP A 113 4.89 7.72 -13.43
CA ASP A 113 4.90 7.57 -14.88
C ASP A 113 4.67 8.92 -15.54
N GLY A 114 5.23 9.09 -16.72
CA GLY A 114 5.04 10.30 -17.51
C GLY A 114 5.74 11.51 -16.93
N ALA A 115 5.16 12.13 -15.90
CA ALA A 115 5.70 13.34 -15.30
C ALA A 115 7.14 13.19 -14.83
N ALA A 116 7.52 12.02 -14.35
CA ALA A 116 8.88 11.77 -13.89
C ALA A 116 9.92 11.78 -15.00
N GLU A 117 9.48 11.67 -16.24
CA GLU A 117 10.33 11.65 -17.41
C GLU A 117 10.68 13.02 -17.92
N GLN A 118 10.10 14.03 -17.35
CA GLN A 118 10.23 15.40 -17.80
C GLN A 118 11.32 16.17 -17.07
#